data_3e4d21a0d5bcd20864336dc7eb4375fd
#
_entry.id   3e4d21a0d5bcd20864336dc7eb4375fd
#
_cell.length_a   1.000
_cell.length_b   1.000
_cell.length_c   1.000
_cell.angle_alpha   90.00
_cell.angle_beta   90.00
_cell.angle_gamma   90.00
#
_symmetry.space_group_name_H-M   'P 1'
#
loop_
_entity.id
_entity.type
_entity.pdbx_description
1 polymer ?
#
loop_
_entity_poly.entity_id
_entity_poly.type
_entity_poly.pdbx_seq_one_letter_code
_entity_poly.pdbx_strand_id
1 'polypeptide(L)'
;MLYRQEKLWTPKGLVPQVMESEHDTKVAGHMGQDKTIELVRRNFWLPKMNERIIDFVRSCPEGQQNKATRHQPYSLSSPLELPYAPWQSIAMDFIAELPLSEECDQLWVIIDRFTKMAYFVPLTKAKTTAEDLAVIFARGVWKHHGLPTDIVSDRDSRFTSEVWKEFLRVSGIQSRMSTAFHPQTDGQTERLNQTIEAYLRAFISREQND
;
A
#
# COMPACT_ATOMS: atom_id res chain seq x y z
N MET A 1 -23.69 9.26 27.74
CA MET A 1 -23.22 9.30 26.37
C MET A 1 -24.43 9.43 25.45
N LEU A 2 -24.41 10.37 24.51
CA LEU A 2 -25.51 10.56 23.55
C LEU A 2 -25.11 9.86 22.24
N TYR A 3 -26.02 9.02 21.71
CA TYR A 3 -25.82 8.33 20.43
C TYR A 3 -26.78 8.89 19.38
N ARG A 4 -26.31 8.94 18.16
CA ARG A 4 -27.12 9.23 16.96
C ARG A 4 -26.79 8.20 15.88
N GLN A 5 -27.78 7.41 15.47
CA GLN A 5 -27.60 6.34 14.46
C GLN A 5 -26.45 5.38 14.82
N GLU A 6 -26.45 4.87 16.05
CA GLU A 6 -25.42 3.97 16.60
C GLU A 6 -24.01 4.58 16.72
N LYS A 7 -23.85 5.89 16.44
CA LYS A 7 -22.58 6.60 16.52
C LYS A 7 -22.55 7.53 17.71
N LEU A 8 -21.37 7.68 18.30
CA LEU A 8 -21.16 8.55 19.44
C LEU A 8 -21.30 10.01 19.02
N TRP A 9 -22.29 10.71 19.56
CA TRP A 9 -22.43 12.14 19.34
C TRP A 9 -21.30 12.91 20.04
N THR A 10 -20.57 13.74 19.27
CA THR A 10 -19.39 14.45 19.75
C THR A 10 -19.74 15.93 20.01
N PRO A 11 -19.69 16.41 21.26
CA PRO A 11 -19.83 17.82 21.60
C PRO A 11 -18.70 18.67 20.97
N LYS A 12 -18.98 19.97 20.75
CA LYS A 12 -18.00 20.87 20.12
C LYS A 12 -16.62 20.86 20.79
N GLY A 13 -16.58 20.76 22.13
CA GLY A 13 -15.32 20.77 22.90
C GLY A 13 -14.48 19.50 22.77
N LEU A 14 -15.06 18.37 22.31
CA LEU A 14 -14.34 17.10 22.13
C LEU A 14 -13.95 16.84 20.65
N VAL A 15 -14.38 17.71 19.75
CA VAL A 15 -14.06 17.55 18.31
C VAL A 15 -12.55 17.53 18.04
N PRO A 16 -11.71 18.40 18.64
CA PRO A 16 -10.26 18.34 18.45
C PRO A 16 -9.67 16.99 18.85
N GLN A 17 -10.06 16.44 19.98
CA GLN A 17 -9.58 15.15 20.48
C GLN A 17 -9.95 13.99 19.55
N VAL A 18 -11.16 14.02 18.98
CA VAL A 18 -11.56 13.04 17.98
C VAL A 18 -10.74 13.18 16.70
N MET A 19 -10.42 14.41 16.26
CA MET A 19 -9.58 14.64 15.10
C MET A 19 -8.15 14.15 15.35
N GLU A 20 -7.57 14.45 16.50
CA GLU A 20 -6.26 13.95 16.91
C GLU A 20 -6.22 12.42 16.94
N SER A 21 -7.23 11.77 17.53
CA SER A 21 -7.27 10.30 17.63
C SER A 21 -7.41 9.61 16.26
N GLU A 22 -8.19 10.17 15.35
CA GLU A 22 -8.52 9.57 14.05
C GLU A 22 -7.65 10.08 12.88
N HIS A 23 -6.74 11.04 13.14
CA HIS A 23 -5.86 11.59 12.12
C HIS A 23 -4.39 11.68 12.55
N ASP A 24 -4.09 12.20 13.76
CA ASP A 24 -2.71 12.53 14.16
C ASP A 24 -2.00 11.37 14.85
N THR A 25 -2.71 10.30 15.22
CA THR A 25 -2.07 9.13 15.82
C THR A 25 -1.24 8.38 14.78
N LYS A 26 -0.18 7.72 15.23
CA LYS A 26 0.66 6.85 14.37
C LYS A 26 -0.18 5.84 13.59
N VAL A 27 -1.20 5.26 14.20
CA VAL A 27 -2.11 4.30 13.57
C VAL A 27 -2.96 4.94 12.48
N ALA A 28 -3.42 6.18 12.66
CA ALA A 28 -4.18 6.93 11.67
C ALA A 28 -3.31 7.45 10.52
N GLY A 29 -1.99 7.70 10.78
CA GLY A 29 -0.97 7.94 9.75
C GLY A 29 -1.16 9.22 8.93
N HIS A 30 -1.78 10.27 9.47
CA HIS A 30 -2.04 11.56 8.80
C HIS A 30 -2.68 11.42 7.41
N MET A 31 -3.61 10.47 7.27
CA MET A 31 -4.27 10.15 6.01
C MET A 31 -5.01 11.33 5.39
N GLY A 32 -5.29 11.26 4.10
CA GLY A 32 -6.03 12.29 3.37
C GLY A 32 -7.50 12.42 3.81
N GLN A 33 -8.17 13.48 3.29
CA GLN A 33 -9.52 13.90 3.70
C GLN A 33 -10.54 12.75 3.68
N ASP A 34 -10.61 11.98 2.58
CA ASP A 34 -11.60 10.92 2.42
C ASP A 34 -11.42 9.79 3.43
N LYS A 35 -10.17 9.37 3.69
CA LYS A 35 -9.86 8.33 4.67
C LYS A 35 -10.14 8.80 6.10
N THR A 36 -9.78 10.03 6.44
CA THR A 36 -10.10 10.59 7.77
C THR A 36 -11.60 10.73 7.97
N ILE A 37 -12.36 11.15 6.94
CA ILE A 37 -13.83 11.17 6.99
C ILE A 37 -14.39 9.76 7.24
N GLU A 38 -13.86 8.76 6.57
CA GLU A 38 -14.26 7.36 6.75
C GLU A 38 -14.01 6.88 8.18
N LEU A 39 -12.81 7.12 8.73
CA LEU A 39 -12.44 6.71 10.09
C LEU A 39 -13.34 7.35 11.13
N VAL A 40 -13.50 8.67 11.08
CA VAL A 40 -14.39 9.39 12.02
C VAL A 40 -15.84 8.90 11.89
N ARG A 41 -16.32 8.67 10.67
CA ARG A 41 -17.70 8.19 10.43
C ARG A 41 -18.00 6.83 11.03
N ARG A 42 -17.01 5.98 11.23
CA ARG A 42 -17.24 4.64 11.80
C ARG A 42 -17.85 4.72 13.20
N ASN A 43 -17.31 5.61 14.03
CA ASN A 43 -17.59 5.62 15.47
C ASN A 43 -18.26 6.92 15.95
N PHE A 44 -18.07 8.04 15.24
CA PHE A 44 -18.48 9.35 15.70
C PHE A 44 -19.48 10.03 14.77
N TRP A 45 -20.30 10.88 15.37
CA TRP A 45 -21.15 11.82 14.66
C TRP A 45 -20.95 13.23 15.23
N LEU A 46 -20.72 14.21 14.36
CA LEU A 46 -20.57 15.63 14.72
C LEU A 46 -21.23 16.52 13.66
N PRO A 47 -21.76 17.69 14.06
CA PRO A 47 -22.34 18.64 13.12
C PRO A 47 -21.29 19.17 12.14
N LYS A 48 -21.65 19.27 10.85
CA LYS A 48 -20.75 19.73 9.77
C LYS A 48 -19.45 18.93 9.70
N MET A 49 -19.56 17.61 9.89
CA MET A 49 -18.42 16.70 10.01
C MET A 49 -17.42 16.84 8.86
N ASN A 50 -17.89 16.77 7.63
CA ASN A 50 -17.02 16.79 6.46
C ASN A 50 -16.24 18.11 6.35
N GLU A 51 -16.90 19.26 6.54
CA GLU A 51 -16.26 20.58 6.50
C GLU A 51 -15.12 20.67 7.53
N ARG A 52 -15.40 20.25 8.77
CA ARG A 52 -14.43 20.30 9.87
C ARG A 52 -13.24 19.37 9.66
N ILE A 53 -13.49 18.16 9.15
CA ILE A 53 -12.41 17.21 8.84
C ILE A 53 -11.54 17.74 7.71
N ILE A 54 -12.17 18.28 6.65
CA ILE A 54 -11.44 18.85 5.52
C ILE A 54 -10.54 20.00 5.98
N ASP A 55 -11.06 20.91 6.82
CA ASP A 55 -10.28 22.02 7.34
C ASP A 55 -9.13 21.55 8.22
N PHE A 56 -9.37 20.56 9.09
CA PHE A 56 -8.35 19.97 9.96
C PHE A 56 -7.23 19.31 9.14
N VAL A 57 -7.58 18.42 8.20
CA VAL A 57 -6.60 17.73 7.36
C VAL A 57 -5.81 18.70 6.47
N ARG A 58 -6.43 19.80 6.01
CA ARG A 58 -5.73 20.85 5.26
C ARG A 58 -4.72 21.62 6.10
N SER A 59 -4.97 21.78 7.40
CA SER A 59 -4.06 22.46 8.32
C SER A 59 -2.95 21.57 8.87
N CYS A 60 -2.99 20.24 8.63
CA CYS A 60 -1.99 19.31 9.13
C CYS A 60 -0.66 19.44 8.37
N PRO A 61 0.46 19.87 9.01
CA PRO A 61 1.74 20.05 8.34
C PRO A 61 2.33 18.73 7.83
N GLU A 62 2.23 17.67 8.63
CA GLU A 62 2.76 16.35 8.31
C GLU A 62 2.00 15.72 7.13
N GLY A 63 0.68 15.80 7.13
CA GLY A 63 -0.15 15.37 6.02
C GLY A 63 0.13 16.13 4.72
N GLN A 64 0.51 17.42 4.78
CA GLN A 64 0.86 18.21 3.60
C GLN A 64 2.25 17.86 3.04
N GLN A 65 3.23 17.59 3.92
CA GLN A 65 4.59 17.21 3.51
C GLN A 65 4.62 15.82 2.86
N ASN A 66 3.76 14.91 3.32
CA ASN A 66 3.71 13.52 2.86
C ASN A 66 2.78 13.29 1.65
N LYS A 67 2.14 14.34 1.12
CA LYS A 67 1.28 14.21 -0.07
C LYS A 67 2.08 13.88 -1.32
N ALA A 68 1.83 12.70 -1.90
CA ALA A 68 2.31 12.38 -3.23
C ALA A 68 1.68 13.32 -4.27
N THR A 69 2.51 13.91 -5.13
CA THR A 69 2.06 14.78 -6.23
C THR A 69 1.34 13.92 -7.27
N ARG A 70 0.04 14.13 -7.47
CA ARG A 70 -0.73 13.42 -8.50
C ARG A 70 -0.51 14.11 -9.85
N HIS A 71 0.38 13.55 -10.68
CA HIS A 71 0.45 13.90 -12.09
C HIS A 71 -0.68 13.22 -12.88
N GLN A 72 -1.21 13.91 -13.90
CA GLN A 72 -2.16 13.26 -14.81
C GLN A 72 -1.47 12.12 -15.57
N PRO A 73 -2.16 10.97 -15.79
CA PRO A 73 -1.57 9.84 -16.50
C PRO A 73 -1.27 10.22 -17.95
N TYR A 74 -0.04 9.98 -18.38
CA TYR A 74 0.39 10.11 -19.77
C TYR A 74 -0.01 8.84 -20.54
N SER A 75 -0.71 9.03 -21.68
CA SER A 75 -1.02 8.08 -22.74
C SER A 75 -2.14 7.04 -22.52
N LEU A 76 -2.81 6.72 -23.64
CA LEU A 76 -3.78 5.64 -23.80
C LEU A 76 -3.07 4.29 -23.72
N SER A 77 -3.21 3.58 -22.60
CA SER A 77 -2.73 2.19 -22.49
C SER A 77 -3.92 1.24 -22.44
N SER A 78 -3.73 0.06 -23.03
CA SER A 78 -4.69 -1.02 -22.91
C SER A 78 -4.67 -1.55 -21.47
N PRO A 79 -5.76 -1.45 -20.69
CA PRO A 79 -5.78 -1.97 -19.33
C PRO A 79 -5.57 -3.48 -19.34
N LEU A 80 -4.80 -4.00 -18.38
CA LEU A 80 -4.76 -5.44 -18.13
C LEU A 80 -6.15 -5.94 -17.74
N GLU A 81 -6.51 -7.11 -18.22
CA GLU A 81 -7.74 -7.80 -17.82
C GLU A 81 -7.84 -7.85 -16.29
N LEU A 82 -9.05 -7.55 -15.78
CA LEU A 82 -9.32 -7.66 -14.37
C LEU A 82 -9.46 -9.14 -13.99
N PRO A 83 -8.80 -9.61 -12.92
CA PRO A 83 -9.02 -10.96 -12.42
C PRO A 83 -10.47 -11.10 -11.92
N TYR A 84 -11.02 -12.30 -12.01
CA TYR A 84 -12.39 -12.60 -11.57
C TYR A 84 -12.43 -13.36 -10.24
N ALA A 85 -11.29 -13.76 -9.70
CA ALA A 85 -11.18 -14.49 -8.45
C ALA A 85 -10.00 -13.99 -7.59
N PRO A 86 -10.09 -14.11 -6.24
CA PRO A 86 -8.99 -13.79 -5.34
C PRO A 86 -7.74 -14.62 -5.68
N TRP A 87 -6.57 -13.98 -5.63
CA TRP A 87 -5.24 -14.57 -5.83
C TRP A 87 -5.01 -15.22 -7.21
N GLN A 88 -5.92 -14.98 -8.15
CA GLN A 88 -5.76 -15.43 -9.54
C GLN A 88 -4.66 -14.64 -10.26
N SER A 89 -4.59 -13.36 -10.05
CA SER A 89 -3.59 -12.46 -10.61
C SER A 89 -3.00 -11.59 -9.50
N ILE A 90 -1.70 -11.59 -9.39
CA ILE A 90 -0.98 -10.82 -8.37
C ILE A 90 -0.05 -9.80 -9.01
N ALA A 91 0.22 -8.73 -8.27
CA ALA A 91 1.22 -7.76 -8.64
C ALA A 91 2.33 -7.76 -7.57
N MET A 92 3.57 -7.60 -8.00
CA MET A 92 4.75 -7.57 -7.15
C MET A 92 5.60 -6.36 -7.44
N ASP A 93 6.12 -5.74 -6.39
CA ASP A 93 7.01 -4.60 -6.50
C ASP A 93 7.92 -4.50 -5.27
N PHE A 94 9.00 -3.71 -5.38
CA PHE A 94 9.93 -3.45 -4.30
C PHE A 94 9.92 -1.97 -3.92
N ILE A 95 9.68 -1.68 -2.65
CA ILE A 95 9.97 -0.38 -2.07
C ILE A 95 11.40 -0.42 -1.57
N ALA A 96 12.29 0.25 -2.28
CA ALA A 96 13.72 0.31 -1.97
C ALA A 96 14.06 1.59 -1.18
N GLU A 97 15.31 1.68 -0.71
CA GLU A 97 15.86 2.86 -0.03
C GLU A 97 15.11 3.22 1.27
N LEU A 98 14.60 2.19 1.94
CA LEU A 98 14.06 2.37 3.28
C LEU A 98 15.19 2.53 4.30
N PRO A 99 14.98 3.28 5.38
CA PRO A 99 15.90 3.30 6.51
C PRO A 99 16.16 1.88 7.02
N LEU A 100 17.41 1.61 7.41
CA LEU A 100 17.80 0.29 7.89
C LEU A 100 17.09 0.01 9.22
N SER A 101 16.24 -1.01 9.25
CA SER A 101 15.55 -1.50 10.44
C SER A 101 15.69 -3.02 10.50
N GLU A 102 16.15 -3.57 11.63
CA GLU A 102 16.37 -5.01 11.83
C GLU A 102 17.13 -5.69 10.67
N GLU A 103 18.17 -5.03 10.16
CA GLU A 103 18.96 -5.43 8.99
C GLU A 103 18.21 -5.43 7.64
N CYS A 104 16.98 -4.92 7.59
CA CYS A 104 16.19 -4.79 6.37
C CYS A 104 16.20 -3.34 5.87
N ASP A 105 16.38 -3.16 4.56
CA ASP A 105 16.45 -1.87 3.86
C ASP A 105 15.48 -1.80 2.66
N GLN A 106 14.69 -2.85 2.49
CA GLN A 106 13.75 -2.98 1.37
C GLN A 106 12.49 -3.73 1.81
N LEU A 107 11.36 -3.39 1.20
CA LEU A 107 10.10 -4.08 1.41
C LEU A 107 9.63 -4.68 0.09
N TRP A 108 9.40 -6.00 0.06
CA TRP A 108 8.73 -6.66 -1.05
C TRP A 108 7.22 -6.64 -0.83
N VAL A 109 6.51 -6.08 -1.78
CA VAL A 109 5.05 -5.94 -1.74
C VAL A 109 4.44 -6.91 -2.75
N ILE A 110 3.53 -7.76 -2.28
CA ILE A 110 2.80 -8.74 -3.12
C ILE A 110 1.32 -8.45 -2.93
N ILE A 111 0.61 -8.11 -4.01
CA ILE A 111 -0.77 -7.64 -3.97
C ILE A 111 -1.67 -8.54 -4.79
N ASP A 112 -2.76 -9.01 -4.20
CA ASP A 112 -3.86 -9.58 -4.96
C ASP A 112 -4.59 -8.48 -5.77
N ARG A 113 -4.56 -8.58 -7.08
CA ARG A 113 -5.15 -7.58 -7.98
C ARG A 113 -6.68 -7.53 -7.90
N PHE A 114 -7.33 -8.57 -7.38
CA PHE A 114 -8.77 -8.63 -7.19
C PHE A 114 -9.20 -7.98 -5.86
N THR A 115 -8.78 -8.53 -4.73
CA THR A 115 -9.21 -8.09 -3.39
C THR A 115 -8.46 -6.88 -2.86
N LYS A 116 -7.26 -6.59 -3.41
CA LYS A 116 -6.28 -5.60 -2.92
C LYS A 116 -5.63 -5.99 -1.59
N MET A 117 -5.80 -7.22 -1.15
CA MET A 117 -5.03 -7.76 -0.03
C MET A 117 -3.55 -7.80 -0.39
N ALA A 118 -2.69 -7.41 0.55
CA ALA A 118 -1.26 -7.32 0.32
C ALA A 118 -0.47 -8.06 1.40
N TYR A 119 0.65 -8.66 0.97
CA TYR A 119 1.72 -9.15 1.83
C TYR A 119 2.91 -8.20 1.77
N PHE A 120 3.48 -7.92 2.92
CA PHE A 120 4.65 -7.07 3.09
C PHE A 120 5.78 -7.92 3.67
N VAL A 121 6.85 -8.07 2.92
CA VAL A 121 7.98 -8.91 3.31
C VAL A 121 9.22 -8.03 3.43
N PRO A 122 9.72 -7.77 4.64
CA PRO A 122 10.97 -7.04 4.83
C PRO A 122 12.15 -7.88 4.30
N LEU A 123 13.04 -7.24 3.57
CA LEU A 123 14.19 -7.86 2.92
C LEU A 123 15.44 -7.00 3.07
N THR A 124 16.60 -7.64 2.90
CA THR A 124 17.88 -6.95 2.73
C THR A 124 18.26 -6.98 1.25
N LYS A 125 18.26 -5.82 0.58
CA LYS A 125 18.55 -5.70 -0.86
C LYS A 125 19.85 -6.40 -1.26
N ALA A 126 20.91 -6.22 -0.49
CA ALA A 126 22.23 -6.77 -0.81
C ALA A 126 22.35 -8.30 -0.62
N LYS A 127 21.47 -8.91 0.19
CA LYS A 127 21.56 -10.33 0.57
C LYS A 127 20.48 -11.19 -0.11
N THR A 128 19.36 -10.60 -0.54
CA THR A 128 18.20 -11.36 -1.04
C THR A 128 18.36 -11.71 -2.52
N THR A 129 18.38 -12.98 -2.81
CA THR A 129 18.52 -13.55 -4.16
C THR A 129 17.14 -13.89 -4.76
N ALA A 130 17.11 -14.27 -6.04
CA ALA A 130 15.89 -14.75 -6.69
C ALA A 130 15.41 -16.09 -6.12
N GLU A 131 16.33 -16.95 -5.68
CA GLU A 131 16.05 -18.20 -4.98
C GLU A 131 15.32 -17.94 -3.67
N ASP A 132 15.79 -16.96 -2.89
CA ASP A 132 15.16 -16.58 -1.63
C ASP A 132 13.74 -16.09 -1.86
N LEU A 133 13.53 -15.27 -2.90
CA LEU A 133 12.19 -14.79 -3.28
C LEU A 133 11.25 -15.95 -3.63
N ALA A 134 11.73 -16.95 -4.39
CA ALA A 134 10.93 -18.12 -4.74
C ALA A 134 10.51 -18.92 -3.48
N VAL A 135 11.42 -19.10 -2.54
CA VAL A 135 11.15 -19.77 -1.25
C VAL A 135 10.16 -18.98 -0.41
N ILE A 136 10.35 -17.67 -0.28
CA ILE A 136 9.46 -16.78 0.48
C ILE A 136 8.06 -16.79 -0.15
N PHE A 137 7.98 -16.69 -1.48
CA PHE A 137 6.72 -16.75 -2.21
C PHE A 137 5.99 -18.07 -1.97
N ALA A 138 6.70 -19.19 -2.07
CA ALA A 138 6.13 -20.51 -1.87
C ALA A 138 5.56 -20.68 -0.47
N ARG A 139 6.26 -20.20 0.55
CA ARG A 139 5.86 -20.31 1.96
C ARG A 139 4.79 -19.30 2.38
N GLY A 140 4.87 -18.08 1.88
CA GLY A 140 4.01 -16.97 2.28
C GLY A 140 2.71 -16.88 1.49
N VAL A 141 2.76 -17.00 0.17
CA VAL A 141 1.60 -16.78 -0.71
C VAL A 141 1.04 -18.10 -1.24
N TRP A 142 1.86 -18.88 -1.93
CA TRP A 142 1.40 -20.12 -2.56
C TRP A 142 0.79 -21.09 -1.56
N LYS A 143 1.42 -21.31 -0.41
CA LYS A 143 0.92 -22.21 0.63
C LYS A 143 -0.50 -21.84 1.11
N HIS A 144 -0.85 -20.55 1.11
CA HIS A 144 -2.10 -20.06 1.68
C HIS A 144 -3.20 -19.82 0.63
N HIS A 145 -2.81 -19.47 -0.58
CA HIS A 145 -3.76 -19.00 -1.61
C HIS A 145 -3.72 -19.81 -2.92
N GLY A 146 -2.77 -20.75 -3.04
CA GLY A 146 -2.55 -21.46 -4.29
C GLY A 146 -1.65 -20.69 -5.26
N LEU A 147 -1.43 -21.28 -6.44
CA LEU A 147 -0.65 -20.65 -7.50
C LEU A 147 -1.50 -19.67 -8.31
N PRO A 148 -1.04 -18.43 -8.52
CA PRO A 148 -1.71 -17.49 -9.39
C PRO A 148 -1.58 -17.93 -10.86
N THR A 149 -2.50 -17.48 -11.69
CA THR A 149 -2.42 -17.68 -13.14
C THR A 149 -1.34 -16.78 -13.75
N ASP A 150 -1.26 -15.54 -13.27
CA ASP A 150 -0.26 -14.58 -13.73
C ASP A 150 0.30 -13.70 -12.62
N ILE A 151 1.53 -13.21 -12.85
CA ILE A 151 2.24 -12.26 -12.01
C ILE A 151 2.62 -11.05 -12.84
N VAL A 152 2.21 -9.87 -12.36
CA VAL A 152 2.63 -8.57 -12.89
C VAL A 152 3.77 -8.03 -12.02
N SER A 153 4.91 -7.71 -12.61
CA SER A 153 6.06 -7.13 -11.89
C SER A 153 6.79 -6.11 -12.75
N ASP A 154 7.62 -5.30 -12.11
CA ASP A 154 8.60 -4.48 -12.79
C ASP A 154 9.75 -5.34 -13.38
N ARG A 155 10.78 -4.67 -13.92
CA ARG A 155 11.97 -5.31 -14.47
C ARG A 155 13.14 -5.38 -13.48
N ASP A 156 12.88 -5.52 -12.19
CA ASP A 156 13.94 -5.78 -11.23
C ASP A 156 14.77 -7.01 -11.65
N SER A 157 16.07 -6.96 -11.43
CA SER A 157 17.02 -8.00 -11.84
C SER A 157 16.67 -9.38 -11.29
N ARG A 158 16.08 -9.45 -10.10
CA ARG A 158 15.64 -10.71 -9.46
C ARG A 158 14.47 -11.33 -10.19
N PHE A 159 13.48 -10.53 -10.65
CA PHE A 159 12.34 -11.00 -11.43
C PHE A 159 12.70 -11.33 -12.89
N THR A 160 13.79 -10.75 -13.40
CA THR A 160 14.29 -11.06 -14.75
C THR A 160 15.34 -12.17 -14.78
N SER A 161 15.76 -12.67 -13.61
CA SER A 161 16.74 -13.76 -13.49
C SER A 161 16.25 -15.07 -14.08
N GLU A 162 17.18 -15.90 -14.53
CA GLU A 162 16.84 -17.24 -15.08
C GLU A 162 16.20 -18.14 -14.01
N VAL A 163 16.63 -18.03 -12.75
CA VAL A 163 16.06 -18.80 -11.64
C VAL A 163 14.59 -18.46 -11.44
N TRP A 164 14.25 -17.17 -11.41
CA TRP A 164 12.86 -16.73 -11.25
C TRP A 164 12.00 -17.13 -12.45
N LYS A 165 12.49 -16.97 -13.66
CA LYS A 165 11.79 -17.43 -14.88
C LYS A 165 11.53 -18.91 -14.88
N GLU A 166 12.53 -19.72 -14.49
CA GLU A 166 12.37 -21.17 -14.40
C GLU A 166 11.38 -21.58 -13.33
N PHE A 167 11.41 -20.91 -12.16
CA PHE A 167 10.41 -21.08 -11.11
C PHE A 167 8.98 -20.85 -11.64
N LEU A 168 8.75 -19.75 -12.36
CA LEU A 168 7.44 -19.43 -12.93
C LEU A 168 7.03 -20.45 -14.01
N ARG A 169 7.97 -20.85 -14.87
CA ARG A 169 7.73 -21.85 -15.92
C ARG A 169 7.30 -23.20 -15.34
N VAL A 170 8.02 -23.70 -14.35
CA VAL A 170 7.71 -24.98 -13.69
C VAL A 170 6.38 -24.90 -12.94
N SER A 171 6.08 -23.77 -12.35
CA SER A 171 4.82 -23.53 -11.64
C SER A 171 3.63 -23.24 -12.56
N GLY A 172 3.84 -23.10 -13.86
CA GLY A 172 2.77 -22.78 -14.83
C GLY A 172 2.24 -21.35 -14.74
N ILE A 173 3.00 -20.44 -14.11
CA ILE A 173 2.60 -19.04 -13.87
C ILE A 173 3.07 -18.17 -15.06
N GLN A 174 2.18 -17.35 -15.61
CA GLN A 174 2.53 -16.38 -16.64
C GLN A 174 3.15 -15.14 -16.05
N SER A 175 4.34 -14.76 -16.52
CA SER A 175 4.97 -13.47 -16.16
C SER A 175 4.50 -12.36 -17.09
N ARG A 176 3.99 -11.27 -16.54
CA ARG A 176 3.62 -10.05 -17.25
C ARG A 176 4.47 -8.90 -16.74
N MET A 177 5.57 -8.61 -17.41
CA MET A 177 6.46 -7.53 -17.03
C MET A 177 5.90 -6.18 -17.48
N SER A 178 5.82 -5.22 -16.57
CA SER A 178 5.52 -3.84 -16.90
C SER A 178 6.63 -3.26 -17.77
N THR A 179 6.26 -2.47 -18.79
CA THR A 179 7.24 -1.76 -19.61
C THR A 179 7.37 -0.34 -19.10
N ALA A 180 8.57 0.23 -19.19
CA ALA A 180 8.85 1.62 -18.79
C ALA A 180 7.95 2.67 -19.49
N PHE A 181 7.29 2.30 -20.58
CA PHE A 181 6.38 3.15 -21.35
C PHE A 181 4.88 2.93 -21.07
N HIS A 182 4.53 1.99 -20.18
CA HIS A 182 3.14 1.71 -19.81
C HIS A 182 2.95 1.59 -18.29
N PRO A 183 3.14 2.70 -17.55
CA PRO A 183 3.01 2.70 -16.09
C PRO A 183 1.60 2.33 -15.61
N GLN A 184 0.59 2.42 -16.48
CA GLN A 184 -0.79 2.06 -16.13
C GLN A 184 -1.02 0.54 -16.00
N THR A 185 -0.11 -0.28 -16.50
CA THR A 185 -0.14 -1.73 -16.32
C THR A 185 0.00 -2.08 -14.83
N ASP A 186 0.69 -1.24 -14.08
CA ASP A 186 0.98 -1.38 -12.65
C ASP A 186 0.39 -0.26 -11.76
N GLY A 187 -0.47 0.58 -12.32
CA GLY A 187 -1.01 1.76 -11.63
C GLY A 187 -1.81 1.47 -10.36
N GLN A 188 -2.16 0.20 -10.09
CA GLN A 188 -2.75 -0.23 -8.82
C GLN A 188 -1.68 -0.47 -7.77
N THR A 189 -0.57 -1.08 -8.17
CA THR A 189 0.60 -1.33 -7.31
C THR A 189 1.28 -0.02 -6.97
N GLU A 190 1.49 0.89 -7.94
CA GLU A 190 2.02 2.23 -7.69
C GLU A 190 1.18 3.02 -6.67
N ARG A 191 -0.15 2.99 -6.78
CA ARG A 191 -1.03 3.67 -5.81
C ARG A 191 -0.92 3.08 -4.43
N LEU A 192 -0.81 1.75 -4.32
CA LEU A 192 -0.64 1.10 -3.03
C LEU A 192 0.74 1.41 -2.47
N ASN A 193 1.79 1.34 -3.29
CA ASN A 193 3.15 1.69 -2.87
C ASN A 193 3.23 3.13 -2.39
N GLN A 194 2.64 4.09 -3.11
CA GLN A 194 2.54 5.49 -2.65
C GLN A 194 1.82 5.61 -1.30
N THR A 195 0.76 4.83 -1.08
CA THR A 195 0.04 4.81 0.20
C THR A 195 0.89 4.21 1.31
N ILE A 196 1.61 3.12 1.02
CA ILE A 196 2.51 2.45 1.97
C ILE A 196 3.70 3.36 2.30
N GLU A 197 4.33 3.98 1.31
CA GLU A 197 5.42 4.92 1.54
C GLU A 197 4.97 6.10 2.39
N ALA A 198 3.79 6.67 2.11
CA ALA A 198 3.23 7.74 2.92
C ALA A 198 2.96 7.29 4.36
N TYR A 199 2.48 6.06 4.53
CA TYR A 199 2.25 5.47 5.84
C TYR A 199 3.57 5.22 6.58
N LEU A 200 4.55 4.58 5.95
CA LEU A 200 5.87 4.34 6.54
C LEU A 200 6.55 5.66 6.94
N ARG A 201 6.50 6.69 6.08
CA ARG A 201 7.03 8.03 6.41
C ARG A 201 6.38 8.65 7.64
N ALA A 202 5.10 8.36 7.91
CA ALA A 202 4.41 8.84 9.10
C ALA A 202 4.83 8.10 10.39
N PHE A 203 5.36 6.88 10.26
CA PHE A 203 5.84 6.06 11.38
C PHE A 203 7.33 6.26 11.70
N ILE A 204 8.12 6.58 10.69
CA ILE A 204 9.57 6.79 10.85
C ILE A 204 9.78 8.13 11.56
N SER A 205 10.53 8.11 12.65
CA SER A 205 10.94 9.34 13.33
C SER A 205 11.78 10.24 12.41
N ARG A 206 11.87 11.55 12.72
CA ARG A 206 12.74 12.47 11.98
C ARG A 206 14.20 12.04 11.96
N GLU A 207 14.63 11.30 12.96
CA GLU A 207 16.00 10.82 13.13
C GLU A 207 16.24 9.46 12.46
N GLN A 208 15.19 8.79 11.95
CA GLN A 208 15.24 7.51 11.22
C GLN A 208 15.98 6.40 12.00
N ASN A 209 15.80 6.35 13.31
CA ASN A 209 16.51 5.44 14.21
C ASN A 209 15.58 4.51 15.03
N ASP A 210 14.31 4.41 14.66
CA ASP A 210 13.26 3.55 15.25
C ASP A 210 12.71 2.49 14.30
#